data_76305264544e31613fc4411cd4fb7260
#
_entry.id   76305264544e31613fc4411cd4fb7260
#
_cell.length_a   1.000
_cell.length_b   1.000
_cell.length_c   1.000
_cell.angle_alpha   90.00
_cell.angle_beta   90.00
_cell.angle_gamma   90.00
#
_symmetry.space_group_name_H-M   'P 1'
#
loop_
_entity.id
_entity.type
_entity.pdbx_description
1 polymer ?
#
loop_
_entity_poly.entity_id
_entity_poly.type
_entity_poly.pdbx_seq_one_letter_code
_entity_poly.pdbx_strand_id
1 'polypeptide(L)'
;DYQFVIAGAPSHDAAFYKPYINNKNVHLLLNKTYDLLSLSYAALVTSGTATLETALFKVPQVVCYKGSRVSYEIAKRIIKLKYISLVNLIIDREVVTELIQTDFNTKRLKQELIYILDDTNRTVLFMDYFDLEKKLGGIGASEKTARLIVESMKE
;
A
#
# COMPACT_ATOMS: atom_id res chain seq x y z
N ASP A 1 2.60 19.55 12.60
CA ASP A 1 2.27 19.95 11.21
C ASP A 1 2.81 18.89 10.25
N TYR A 2 1.97 18.45 9.28
CA TYR A 2 2.35 17.48 8.26
C TYR A 2 2.39 18.14 6.87
N GLN A 3 3.31 17.66 6.04
CA GLN A 3 3.31 17.93 4.60
C GLN A 3 2.76 16.69 3.88
N PHE A 4 2.03 16.91 2.80
CA PHE A 4 1.50 15.84 1.97
C PHE A 4 2.28 15.79 0.67
N VAL A 5 2.74 14.60 0.30
CA VAL A 5 3.48 14.41 -0.95
C VAL A 5 2.78 13.37 -1.79
N ILE A 6 2.41 13.74 -3.01
CA ILE A 6 1.85 12.83 -3.99
C ILE A 6 3.02 12.12 -4.70
N ALA A 7 3.10 10.80 -4.58
CA ALA A 7 3.95 9.99 -5.42
C ALA A 7 3.28 9.82 -6.78
N GLY A 8 3.71 10.59 -7.77
CA GLY A 8 3.10 10.54 -9.11
C GLY A 8 3.41 9.22 -9.82
N ALA A 9 2.36 8.58 -10.34
CA ALA A 9 2.49 7.36 -11.12
C ALA A 9 3.25 7.61 -12.43
N PRO A 10 4.08 6.68 -12.90
CA PRO A 10 4.86 6.84 -14.14
C PRO A 10 4.00 7.05 -15.40
N SER A 11 2.73 6.62 -15.35
CA SER A 11 1.76 6.77 -16.45
C SER A 11 1.17 8.17 -16.61
N HIS A 12 1.45 9.10 -15.68
CA HIS A 12 0.86 10.43 -15.65
C HIS A 12 1.95 11.49 -15.49
N ASP A 13 1.79 12.60 -16.19
CA ASP A 13 2.66 13.77 -16.06
C ASP A 13 2.22 14.71 -14.93
N ALA A 14 3.00 15.74 -14.67
CA ALA A 14 2.70 16.72 -13.63
C ALA A 14 1.38 17.48 -13.88
N ALA A 15 0.96 17.65 -15.13
CA ALA A 15 -0.26 18.37 -15.48
C ALA A 15 -1.51 17.62 -14.98
N PHE A 16 -1.48 16.28 -14.97
CA PHE A 16 -2.55 15.45 -14.41
C PHE A 16 -2.80 15.75 -12.93
N TYR A 17 -1.74 15.97 -12.15
CA TYR A 17 -1.84 16.19 -10.70
C TYR A 17 -2.13 17.63 -10.30
N LYS A 18 -1.88 18.60 -11.20
CA LYS A 18 -2.05 20.04 -10.93
C LYS A 18 -3.40 20.44 -10.32
N PRO A 19 -4.55 19.90 -10.76
CA PRO A 19 -5.86 20.22 -10.17
C PRO A 19 -6.02 19.77 -8.70
N TYR A 20 -5.20 18.83 -8.24
CA TYR A 20 -5.26 18.28 -6.88
C TYR A 20 -4.28 18.96 -5.91
N ILE A 21 -3.40 19.85 -6.42
CA ILE A 21 -2.39 20.55 -5.63
C ILE A 21 -2.88 21.98 -5.39
N ASN A 22 -3.84 22.13 -4.50
CA ASN A 22 -4.52 23.41 -4.22
C ASN A 22 -4.08 24.02 -2.88
N ASN A 23 -3.10 23.41 -2.19
CA ASN A 23 -2.62 23.86 -0.91
C ASN A 23 -1.09 23.85 -0.91
N LYS A 24 -0.48 24.86 -0.27
CA LYS A 24 0.98 25.00 -0.15
C LYS A 24 1.67 23.84 0.58
N ASN A 25 0.91 23.02 1.32
CA ASN A 25 1.41 21.86 2.04
C ASN A 25 1.28 20.56 1.23
N VAL A 26 0.84 20.63 -0.03
CA VAL A 26 0.73 19.48 -0.93
C VAL A 26 1.78 19.59 -2.03
N HIS A 27 2.64 18.63 -2.14
CA HIS A 27 3.75 18.58 -3.11
C HIS A 27 3.59 17.38 -4.03
N LEU A 28 4.19 17.45 -5.21
CA LEU A 28 4.26 16.33 -6.16
C LEU A 28 5.71 15.88 -6.32
N LEU A 29 5.92 14.58 -6.28
CA LEU A 29 7.20 13.97 -6.56
C LEU A 29 7.01 12.89 -7.63
N LEU A 30 7.76 13.00 -8.74
CA LEU A 30 7.71 12.03 -9.84
C LEU A 30 8.93 11.11 -9.82
N ASN A 31 8.71 9.82 -10.10
CA ASN A 31 9.78 8.83 -10.26
C ASN A 31 10.74 8.65 -9.05
N LYS A 32 10.26 8.97 -7.85
CA LYS A 32 11.06 8.87 -6.61
C LYS A 32 10.26 8.24 -5.46
N THR A 33 9.47 7.22 -5.77
CA THR A 33 8.58 6.58 -4.79
C THR A 33 9.36 6.00 -3.61
N TYR A 34 10.49 5.34 -3.84
CA TYR A 34 11.28 4.74 -2.76
C TYR A 34 12.00 5.78 -1.90
N ASP A 35 12.50 6.86 -2.51
CA ASP A 35 13.05 7.99 -1.76
C ASP A 35 11.98 8.60 -0.84
N LEU A 36 10.76 8.74 -1.38
CA LEU A 36 9.62 9.25 -0.61
C LEU A 36 9.23 8.29 0.52
N LEU A 37 9.11 6.99 0.25
CA LEU A 37 8.76 5.99 1.27
C LEU A 37 9.79 5.96 2.40
N SER A 38 11.09 6.10 2.10
CA SER A 38 12.15 6.11 3.12
C SER A 38 12.06 7.28 4.10
N LEU A 39 11.36 8.35 3.72
CA LEU A 39 11.17 9.56 4.53
C LEU A 39 9.73 9.73 5.04
N SER A 40 8.81 8.87 4.60
CA SER A 40 7.40 9.01 4.92
C SER A 40 7.08 8.56 6.34
N TYR A 41 6.28 9.35 7.03
CA TYR A 41 5.79 9.02 8.37
C TYR A 41 4.56 8.11 8.32
N ALA A 42 3.67 8.33 7.34
CA ALA A 42 2.49 7.52 7.07
C ALA A 42 2.12 7.63 5.59
N ALA A 43 1.30 6.71 5.06
CA ALA A 43 0.91 6.70 3.67
C ALA A 43 -0.58 6.37 3.47
N LEU A 44 -1.16 7.01 2.44
CA LEU A 44 -2.44 6.61 1.85
C LEU A 44 -2.12 5.92 0.53
N VAL A 45 -2.41 4.63 0.42
CA VAL A 45 -1.91 3.80 -0.67
C VAL A 45 -3.05 3.19 -1.47
N THR A 46 -3.00 3.28 -2.78
CA THR A 46 -3.94 2.55 -3.64
C THR A 46 -3.63 1.05 -3.60
N SER A 47 -4.67 0.21 -3.54
CA SER A 47 -4.50 -1.25 -3.54
C SER A 47 -3.67 -1.73 -4.74
N GLY A 48 -2.71 -2.63 -4.48
CA GLY A 48 -1.76 -3.19 -5.44
C GLY A 48 -0.43 -3.53 -4.78
N THR A 49 0.61 -3.73 -5.57
CA THR A 49 1.99 -4.01 -5.09
C THR A 49 2.55 -2.89 -4.21
N ALA A 50 2.10 -1.66 -4.41
CA ALA A 50 2.49 -0.51 -3.60
C ALA A 50 2.20 -0.71 -2.10
N THR A 51 1.16 -1.48 -1.74
CA THR A 51 0.86 -1.79 -0.34
C THR A 51 1.96 -2.63 0.31
N LEU A 52 2.51 -3.58 -0.44
CA LEU A 52 3.61 -4.42 0.01
C LEU A 52 4.92 -3.63 0.12
N GLU A 53 5.22 -2.83 -0.89
CA GLU A 53 6.40 -1.95 -0.89
C GLU A 53 6.37 -1.00 0.31
N THR A 54 5.24 -0.34 0.56
CA THR A 54 5.05 0.56 1.71
C THR A 54 5.29 -0.14 3.05
N ALA A 55 4.78 -1.37 3.22
CA ALA A 55 4.99 -2.16 4.42
C ALA A 55 6.46 -2.59 4.60
N LEU A 56 7.17 -2.93 3.51
CA LEU A 56 8.60 -3.27 3.56
C LEU A 56 9.46 -2.07 3.95
N PHE A 57 9.07 -0.85 3.56
CA PHE A 57 9.67 0.39 4.04
C PHE A 57 9.25 0.76 5.48
N LYS A 58 8.43 -0.09 6.15
CA LYS A 58 7.93 0.13 7.52
C LYS A 58 7.10 1.42 7.66
N VAL A 59 6.40 1.82 6.61
CA VAL A 59 5.53 3.00 6.62
C VAL A 59 4.10 2.57 6.95
N PRO A 60 3.52 3.02 8.09
CA PRO A 60 2.11 2.82 8.40
C PRO A 60 1.22 3.34 7.29
N GLN A 61 0.22 2.55 6.90
CA GLN A 61 -0.59 2.88 5.72
C GLN A 61 -2.07 2.61 5.92
N VAL A 62 -2.89 3.36 5.19
CA VAL A 62 -4.31 3.07 4.94
C VAL A 62 -4.45 2.74 3.45
N VAL A 63 -5.06 1.60 3.16
CA VAL A 63 -5.29 1.17 1.78
C VAL A 63 -6.60 1.78 1.28
N CYS A 64 -6.53 2.47 0.15
CA CYS A 64 -7.64 3.19 -0.45
C CYS A 64 -7.98 2.58 -1.81
N TYR A 65 -9.23 2.16 -2.01
CA TYR A 65 -9.66 1.62 -3.29
C TYR A 65 -11.05 2.12 -3.68
N LYS A 66 -11.12 2.70 -4.88
CA LYS A 66 -12.40 3.11 -5.48
C LYS A 66 -12.37 2.81 -6.97
N GLY A 67 -13.22 1.91 -7.39
CA GLY A 67 -13.36 1.51 -8.79
C GLY A 67 -14.79 1.65 -9.29
N SER A 68 -15.05 1.18 -10.51
CA SER A 68 -16.40 1.10 -11.05
C SER A 68 -17.27 0.22 -10.14
N ARG A 69 -18.47 0.73 -9.78
CA ARG A 69 -19.43 -0.02 -8.95
C ARG A 69 -19.81 -1.37 -9.58
N VAL A 70 -20.01 -1.38 -10.89
CA VAL A 70 -20.40 -2.59 -11.63
C VAL A 70 -19.28 -3.62 -11.57
N SER A 71 -18.04 -3.21 -11.87
CA SER A 71 -16.88 -4.10 -11.81
C SER A 71 -16.63 -4.64 -10.40
N TYR A 72 -16.83 -3.81 -9.38
CA TYR A 72 -16.68 -4.22 -7.98
C TYR A 72 -17.74 -5.26 -7.57
N GLU A 73 -19.01 -5.04 -7.91
CA GLU A 73 -20.10 -5.98 -7.58
C GLU A 73 -19.93 -7.33 -8.30
N ILE A 74 -19.44 -7.32 -9.54
CA ILE A 74 -19.10 -8.54 -10.28
C ILE A 74 -17.91 -9.25 -9.61
N ALA A 75 -16.83 -8.52 -9.35
CA ALA A 75 -15.64 -9.07 -8.71
C ALA A 75 -15.96 -9.67 -7.34
N LYS A 76 -16.75 -8.99 -6.51
CA LYS A 76 -17.16 -9.45 -5.17
C LYS A 76 -17.95 -10.78 -5.21
N ARG A 77 -18.71 -11.03 -6.28
CA ARG A 77 -19.47 -12.28 -6.45
C ARG A 77 -18.62 -13.44 -6.96
N ILE A 78 -17.63 -13.13 -7.79
CA ILE A 78 -16.76 -14.14 -8.43
C ILE A 78 -15.55 -14.45 -7.55
N ILE A 79 -14.95 -13.42 -6.94
CA ILE A 79 -13.72 -13.51 -6.19
C ILE A 79 -14.06 -13.47 -4.69
N LYS A 80 -13.96 -14.60 -4.02
CA LYS A 80 -14.14 -14.72 -2.56
C LYS A 80 -12.85 -14.34 -1.81
N LEU A 81 -12.25 -13.21 -2.16
CA LEU A 81 -11.08 -12.71 -1.41
C LEU A 81 -11.56 -12.00 -0.14
N LYS A 82 -10.91 -12.33 0.97
CA LYS A 82 -11.15 -11.71 2.28
C LYS A 82 -10.56 -10.28 2.34
N TYR A 83 -9.47 -10.05 1.63
CA TYR A 83 -8.72 -8.79 1.59
C TYR A 83 -8.33 -8.43 0.15
N ILE A 84 -8.00 -7.15 -0.09
CA ILE A 84 -7.52 -6.66 -1.38
C ILE A 84 -6.04 -6.23 -1.37
N SER A 85 -5.47 -5.96 -0.20
CA SER A 85 -4.05 -5.63 -0.07
C SER A 85 -3.21 -6.89 0.06
N LEU A 86 -2.02 -6.88 -0.54
CA LEU A 86 -1.07 -7.99 -0.42
C LEU A 86 -0.62 -8.19 1.03
N VAL A 87 -0.55 -7.13 1.83
CA VAL A 87 -0.18 -7.20 3.25
C VAL A 87 -1.15 -8.10 4.01
N ASN A 88 -2.45 -7.81 3.94
CA ASN A 88 -3.48 -8.58 4.64
C ASN A 88 -3.62 -9.99 4.08
N LEU A 89 -3.49 -10.18 2.76
CA LEU A 89 -3.55 -11.49 2.11
C LEU A 89 -2.40 -12.41 2.55
N ILE A 90 -1.17 -11.91 2.62
CA ILE A 90 0.01 -12.69 2.99
C ILE A 90 0.00 -13.05 4.48
N ILE A 91 -0.43 -12.12 5.32
CA ILE A 91 -0.53 -12.33 6.76
C ILE A 91 -1.79 -13.12 7.14
N ASP A 92 -2.81 -13.15 6.25
CA ASP A 92 -4.15 -13.76 6.43
C ASP A 92 -4.94 -13.16 7.62
N ARG A 93 -4.71 -11.87 7.89
CA ARG A 93 -5.51 -11.05 8.80
C ARG A 93 -5.45 -9.59 8.43
N GLU A 94 -6.35 -8.79 8.99
CA GLU A 94 -6.31 -7.34 8.82
C GLU A 94 -5.15 -6.76 9.64
N VAL A 95 -4.11 -6.35 8.93
CA VAL A 95 -2.96 -5.60 9.44
C VAL A 95 -3.12 -4.13 9.12
N VAL A 96 -3.54 -3.84 7.91
CA VAL A 96 -3.78 -2.49 7.40
C VAL A 96 -5.26 -2.32 7.05
N THR A 97 -5.84 -1.21 7.43
CA THR A 97 -7.26 -0.92 7.11
C THR A 97 -7.43 -0.72 5.62
N GLU A 98 -8.43 -1.38 5.05
CA GLU A 98 -8.82 -1.28 3.64
C GLU A 98 -10.11 -0.48 3.50
N LEU A 99 -10.02 0.75 3.02
CA LEU A 99 -11.17 1.59 2.71
C LEU A 99 -11.61 1.35 1.26
N ILE A 100 -12.70 0.61 1.09
CA ILE A 100 -13.16 0.15 -0.21
C ILE A 100 -14.48 0.84 -0.57
N GLN A 101 -14.59 1.39 -1.77
CA GLN A 101 -15.82 1.96 -2.34
C GLN A 101 -16.49 3.01 -1.41
N THR A 102 -17.58 2.65 -0.74
CA THR A 102 -18.37 3.53 0.16
C THR A 102 -17.65 3.84 1.45
N ASP A 103 -16.78 2.92 1.93
CA ASP A 103 -15.98 3.11 3.13
C ASP A 103 -14.82 4.08 2.88
N PHE A 104 -14.41 4.21 1.62
CA PHE A 104 -13.47 5.25 1.21
C PHE A 104 -14.16 6.61 1.13
N ASN A 105 -14.36 7.22 2.27
CA ASN A 105 -14.92 8.55 2.44
C ASN A 105 -14.08 9.39 3.42
N THR A 106 -14.24 10.72 3.36
CA THR A 106 -13.41 11.66 4.13
C THR A 106 -13.44 11.39 5.64
N LYS A 107 -14.61 11.02 6.19
CA LYS A 107 -14.75 10.76 7.62
C LYS A 107 -13.93 9.54 8.05
N ARG A 108 -14.10 8.42 7.37
CA ARG A 108 -13.35 7.19 7.65
C ARG A 108 -11.87 7.37 7.38
N LEU A 109 -11.50 7.98 6.25
CA LEU A 109 -10.10 8.25 5.94
C LEU A 109 -9.40 9.06 7.02
N LYS A 110 -10.06 10.12 7.53
CA LYS A 110 -9.52 10.92 8.63
C LYS A 110 -9.34 10.11 9.90
N GLN A 111 -10.31 9.26 10.26
CA GLN A 111 -10.22 8.40 11.42
C GLN A 111 -9.05 7.44 11.34
N GLU A 112 -8.91 6.73 10.21
CA GLU A 112 -7.83 5.77 10.02
C GLU A 112 -6.46 6.45 9.91
N LEU A 113 -6.39 7.64 9.32
CA LEU A 113 -5.15 8.41 9.31
C LEU A 113 -4.72 8.81 10.73
N ILE A 114 -5.65 9.28 11.57
CA ILE A 114 -5.36 9.58 12.98
C ILE A 114 -4.89 8.31 13.72
N TYR A 115 -5.51 7.16 13.45
CA TYR A 115 -5.15 5.89 14.06
C TYR A 115 -3.71 5.49 13.75
N ILE A 116 -3.28 5.57 12.48
CA ILE A 116 -1.92 5.20 12.07
C ILE A 116 -0.85 6.24 12.44
N LEU A 117 -1.27 7.44 12.85
CA LEU A 117 -0.36 8.49 13.34
C LEU A 117 -0.08 8.37 14.84
N ASP A 118 -0.87 7.59 15.58
CA ASP A 118 -0.66 7.32 16.99
C ASP A 118 0.51 6.37 17.23
N ASP A 119 1.43 6.72 18.12
CA ASP A 119 2.69 5.98 18.34
C ASP A 119 2.48 4.55 18.83
N THR A 120 1.42 4.30 19.61
CA THR A 120 1.10 2.96 20.11
C THR A 120 0.67 2.06 18.96
N ASN A 121 -0.24 2.55 18.12
CA ASN A 121 -0.72 1.80 16.95
C ASN A 121 0.39 1.59 15.92
N ARG A 122 1.26 2.57 15.72
CA ARG A 122 2.44 2.45 14.85
C ARG A 122 3.37 1.33 15.30
N THR A 123 3.60 1.20 16.61
CA THR A 123 4.44 0.13 17.15
C THR A 123 3.88 -1.25 16.81
N VAL A 124 2.58 -1.44 16.92
CA VAL A 124 1.92 -2.70 16.52
C VAL A 124 2.08 -2.97 15.02
N LEU A 125 1.84 -1.95 14.19
CA LEU A 125 2.02 -2.07 12.73
C LEU A 125 3.46 -2.43 12.35
N PHE A 126 4.46 -1.89 13.03
CA PHE A 126 5.86 -2.25 12.78
C PHE A 126 6.14 -3.71 13.09
N MET A 127 5.61 -4.26 14.20
CA MET A 127 5.75 -5.67 14.53
C MET A 127 5.13 -6.55 13.43
N ASP A 128 3.95 -6.19 12.96
CA ASP A 128 3.26 -6.90 11.87
C ASP A 128 4.04 -6.84 10.54
N TYR A 129 4.68 -5.72 10.25
CA TYR A 129 5.51 -5.56 9.05
C TYR A 129 6.83 -6.34 9.14
N PHE A 130 7.40 -6.53 10.33
CA PHE A 130 8.53 -7.44 10.52
C PHE A 130 8.12 -8.90 10.32
N ASP A 131 6.94 -9.30 10.78
CA ASP A 131 6.43 -10.65 10.54
C ASP A 131 6.12 -10.90 9.06
N LEU A 132 5.60 -9.88 8.36
CA LEU A 132 5.43 -9.91 6.90
C LEU A 132 6.76 -10.14 6.20
N GLU A 133 7.79 -9.39 6.54
CA GLU A 133 9.13 -9.49 5.95
C GLU A 133 9.73 -10.90 6.15
N LYS A 134 9.58 -11.48 7.35
CA LYS A 134 9.99 -12.87 7.63
C LYS A 134 9.24 -13.88 6.75
N LYS A 135 7.91 -13.71 6.58
CA LYS A 135 7.11 -14.59 5.71
C LYS A 135 7.53 -14.51 4.24
N LEU A 136 7.95 -13.34 3.77
CA LEU A 136 8.45 -13.14 2.42
C LEU A 136 9.85 -13.77 2.18
N GLY A 137 10.53 -14.17 3.23
CA GLY A 137 11.81 -14.88 3.13
C GLY A 137 13.04 -13.98 2.92
N GLY A 138 12.91 -12.67 3.01
CA GLY A 138 14.01 -11.72 2.94
C GLY A 138 14.71 -11.62 1.58
N ILE A 139 16.01 -11.35 1.60
CA ILE A 139 16.86 -11.15 0.40
C ILE A 139 17.11 -12.49 -0.31
N GLY A 140 17.22 -12.48 -1.65
CA GLY A 140 17.61 -13.64 -2.45
C GLY A 140 16.46 -14.35 -3.16
N ALA A 141 15.26 -13.76 -3.22
CA ALA A 141 14.09 -14.35 -3.90
C ALA A 141 14.38 -14.65 -5.39
N SER A 142 15.05 -13.75 -6.10
CA SER A 142 15.40 -13.92 -7.52
C SER A 142 16.35 -15.10 -7.74
N GLU A 143 17.38 -15.23 -6.92
CA GLU A 143 18.34 -16.32 -6.99
C GLU A 143 17.67 -17.68 -6.70
N LYS A 144 16.86 -17.73 -5.63
CA LYS A 144 16.09 -18.93 -5.25
C LYS A 144 15.12 -19.33 -6.37
N THR A 145 14.42 -18.38 -6.96
CA THR A 145 13.50 -18.62 -8.08
C THR A 145 14.25 -19.16 -9.30
N ALA A 146 15.35 -18.52 -9.70
CA ALA A 146 16.17 -18.97 -10.81
C ALA A 146 16.69 -20.42 -10.61
N ARG A 147 17.15 -20.73 -9.41
CA ARG A 147 17.58 -22.09 -9.06
C ARG A 147 16.46 -23.10 -9.20
N LEU A 148 15.27 -22.80 -8.64
CA LEU A 148 14.10 -23.69 -8.73
C LEU A 148 13.65 -23.93 -10.18
N ILE A 149 13.69 -22.90 -11.03
CA ILE A 149 13.38 -23.03 -12.44
C ILE A 149 14.38 -23.97 -13.12
N VAL A 150 15.68 -23.77 -12.90
CA VAL A 150 16.73 -24.62 -13.51
C VAL A 150 16.64 -26.06 -13.01
N GLU A 151 16.32 -26.29 -11.73
CA GLU A 151 16.12 -27.63 -11.16
C GLU A 151 14.92 -28.33 -11.83
N SER A 152 13.78 -27.62 -11.97
CA SER A 152 12.57 -28.18 -12.61
C SER A 152 12.73 -28.50 -14.11
N MET A 153 13.73 -27.94 -14.78
CA MET A 153 14.03 -28.24 -16.20
C MET A 153 14.92 -29.48 -16.36
N LYS A 154 15.45 -30.06 -15.27
CA LYS A 154 16.31 -31.25 -15.30
C LYS A 154 15.55 -32.55 -15.02
N GLU A 155 14.29 -32.44 -14.60
CA GLU A 155 13.34 -33.55 -14.48
C GLU A 155 12.57 -33.75 -15.79
#